data_60b72e03a7adb975285d9b8689a52ebe
#
_entry.id   60b72e03a7adb975285d9b8689a52ebe
#
_cell.length_a   1.000
_cell.length_b   1.000
_cell.length_c   1.000
_cell.angle_alpha   90.00
_cell.angle_beta   90.00
_cell.angle_gamma   90.00
#
_symmetry.space_group_name_H-M   'P 1'
#
loop_
_entity.id
_entity.type
_entity.pdbx_description
1 polymer ?
#
loop_
_entity_poly.entity_id
_entity_poly.type
_entity_poly.pdbx_seq_one_letter_code
_entity_poly.pdbx_strand_id
1 'polypeptide(L)'
;MSNMSPQSPSFNRGIWKKIEKQFRDWSYKYGELVIVTGPVLKGENYGSIGYNKVTIPKWFYKVAIDPSNYDRNIAILIENKGSSASLKSFVVTIDYLEEFSGLDFFYNLPDEVEESFESSTHINLWDWNVTYAPKTSVTIMKNGTIDHTVDHLPSNGNIFRTTTGKKYHKESCRYLSKSKIPITFIEAKEKGLGPCGVCKP
;
A
#
# COMPACT_ATOMS: atom_id res chain seq x y z
N MET A 1 2.60 -22.08 1.40
CA MET A 1 3.39 -20.88 1.02
C MET A 1 3.32 -20.76 -0.49
N SER A 2 2.44 -19.92 -0.97
CA SER A 2 2.10 -19.81 -2.41
C SER A 2 2.78 -18.63 -3.13
N ASN A 3 3.47 -17.73 -2.41
CA ASN A 3 4.07 -16.53 -3.00
C ASN A 3 5.61 -16.53 -2.84
N MET A 4 6.24 -17.60 -3.29
CA MET A 4 7.71 -17.71 -3.32
C MET A 4 8.17 -17.82 -4.77
N SER A 5 8.89 -16.81 -5.23
CA SER A 5 9.46 -16.77 -6.58
C SER A 5 10.97 -16.52 -6.48
N PRO A 6 11.81 -17.24 -7.27
CA PRO A 6 13.25 -17.07 -7.21
C PRO A 6 13.68 -15.66 -7.61
N GLN A 7 14.46 -15.04 -6.75
CA GLN A 7 15.03 -13.71 -6.96
C GLN A 7 16.55 -13.75 -6.88
N SER A 8 17.24 -12.99 -7.71
CA SER A 8 18.69 -12.86 -7.58
C SER A 8 19.04 -12.16 -6.26
N PRO A 9 20.13 -12.55 -5.56
CA PRO A 9 20.51 -11.94 -4.29
C PRO A 9 20.73 -10.42 -4.35
N SER A 10 21.30 -9.94 -5.45
CA SER A 10 21.56 -8.51 -5.68
C SER A 10 20.26 -7.72 -5.91
N PHE A 11 19.26 -8.32 -6.53
CA PHE A 11 17.94 -7.76 -6.70
C PHE A 11 17.18 -7.71 -5.36
N ASN A 12 17.00 -8.87 -4.73
CA ASN A 12 16.18 -9.02 -3.51
C ASN A 12 16.71 -8.12 -2.37
N ARG A 13 18.01 -8.23 -2.05
CA ARG A 13 18.62 -7.45 -0.95
C ARG A 13 18.95 -6.01 -1.33
N GLY A 14 18.91 -5.69 -2.62
CA GLY A 14 19.25 -4.39 -3.19
C GLY A 14 18.01 -3.54 -3.53
N ILE A 15 17.77 -3.41 -4.83
CA ILE A 15 16.75 -2.49 -5.37
C ILE A 15 15.33 -2.91 -4.97
N TRP A 16 15.02 -4.22 -4.93
CA TRP A 16 13.70 -4.71 -4.56
C TRP A 16 13.34 -4.36 -3.10
N LYS A 17 14.28 -4.54 -2.18
CA LYS A 17 14.14 -4.12 -0.79
C LYS A 17 13.84 -2.61 -0.67
N LYS A 18 14.44 -1.77 -1.53
CA LYS A 18 14.18 -0.32 -1.55
C LYS A 18 12.75 -0.03 -2.04
N ILE A 19 12.28 -0.74 -3.07
CA ILE A 19 10.92 -0.64 -3.58
C ILE A 19 9.93 -1.04 -2.47
N GLU A 20 10.13 -2.18 -1.83
CA GLU A 20 9.26 -2.63 -0.73
C GLU A 20 9.21 -1.64 0.43
N LYS A 21 10.37 -1.06 0.78
CA LYS A 21 10.43 -0.01 1.80
C LYS A 21 9.62 1.22 1.38
N GLN A 22 9.77 1.67 0.13
CA GLN A 22 9.06 2.85 -0.38
C GLN A 22 7.55 2.66 -0.34
N PHE A 23 7.03 1.51 -0.78
CA PHE A 23 5.60 1.20 -0.74
C PHE A 23 5.07 1.12 0.70
N ARG A 24 5.86 0.59 1.63
CA ARG A 24 5.53 0.59 3.05
C ARG A 24 5.47 2.01 3.61
N ASP A 25 6.46 2.84 3.30
CA ASP A 25 6.48 4.23 3.75
C ASP A 25 5.27 5.02 3.20
N TRP A 26 4.86 4.74 1.96
CA TRP A 26 3.66 5.30 1.37
C TRP A 26 2.38 4.83 2.07
N SER A 27 2.26 3.55 2.40
CA SER A 27 1.08 3.06 3.12
C SER A 27 0.92 3.71 4.49
N TYR A 28 2.02 4.00 5.18
CA TYR A 28 1.97 4.77 6.43
C TYR A 28 1.59 6.25 6.22
N LYS A 29 1.99 6.84 5.11
CA LYS A 29 1.70 8.24 4.81
C LYS A 29 0.27 8.45 4.30
N TYR A 30 -0.17 7.61 3.38
CA TYR A 30 -1.44 7.80 2.68
C TYR A 30 -2.58 6.96 3.25
N GLY A 31 -2.28 6.03 4.16
CA GLY A 31 -3.28 5.16 4.79
C GLY A 31 -3.52 3.89 3.98
N GLU A 32 -4.77 3.57 3.70
CA GLU A 32 -5.14 2.37 2.99
C GLU A 32 -4.66 2.41 1.53
N LEU A 33 -3.81 1.46 1.15
CA LEU A 33 -3.39 1.23 -0.23
C LEU A 33 -3.68 -0.22 -0.61
N VAL A 34 -4.22 -0.42 -1.80
CA VAL A 34 -4.26 -1.75 -2.40
C VAL A 34 -2.93 -1.98 -3.11
N ILE A 35 -2.21 -3.03 -2.73
CA ILE A 35 -0.88 -3.34 -3.28
C ILE A 35 -0.88 -4.74 -3.88
N VAL A 36 -0.53 -4.83 -5.16
CA VAL A 36 -0.33 -6.11 -5.87
C VAL A 36 1.16 -6.28 -6.14
N THR A 37 1.66 -7.49 -5.93
CA THR A 37 3.08 -7.80 -6.13
C THR A 37 3.23 -9.19 -6.71
N GLY A 38 4.05 -9.34 -7.74
CA GLY A 38 4.29 -10.66 -8.33
C GLY A 38 5.44 -10.68 -9.33
N PRO A 39 5.79 -11.89 -9.80
CA PRO A 39 6.64 -12.10 -10.95
C PRO A 39 5.84 -12.00 -12.24
N VAL A 40 6.47 -11.57 -13.33
CA VAL A 40 5.93 -11.77 -14.68
C VAL A 40 6.32 -13.17 -15.14
N LEU A 41 5.31 -14.01 -15.42
CA LEU A 41 5.51 -15.39 -15.86
C LEU A 41 5.35 -15.57 -17.37
N LYS A 42 4.83 -14.54 -18.06
CA LYS A 42 4.71 -14.49 -19.53
C LYS A 42 6.06 -14.10 -20.13
N GLY A 43 6.41 -14.71 -21.25
CA GLY A 43 7.59 -14.35 -22.03
C GLY A 43 8.90 -14.93 -21.49
N GLU A 44 9.97 -14.13 -21.51
CA GLU A 44 11.33 -14.58 -21.20
C GLU A 44 11.54 -14.78 -19.68
N ASN A 45 12.35 -15.80 -19.38
CA ASN A 45 12.78 -16.12 -18.01
C ASN A 45 14.27 -16.47 -17.96
N TYR A 46 14.84 -16.56 -16.75
CA TYR A 46 16.23 -16.93 -16.53
C TYR A 46 16.46 -18.44 -16.33
N GLY A 47 15.56 -19.27 -16.83
CA GLY A 47 15.59 -20.71 -16.64
C GLY A 47 14.86 -21.17 -15.39
N SER A 48 15.32 -22.23 -14.76
CA SER A 48 14.64 -22.82 -13.59
C SER A 48 15.63 -23.29 -12.53
N ILE A 49 15.15 -23.45 -11.29
CA ILE A 49 15.95 -23.85 -10.14
C ILE A 49 15.31 -25.06 -9.43
N GLY A 50 16.15 -25.91 -8.86
CA GLY A 50 15.77 -27.05 -8.03
C GLY A 50 15.22 -28.23 -8.82
N TYR A 51 14.94 -29.32 -8.10
CA TYR A 51 14.42 -30.58 -8.65
C TYR A 51 13.08 -30.37 -9.38
N ASN A 52 12.21 -29.54 -8.82
CA ASN A 52 10.89 -29.25 -9.37
C ASN A 52 10.91 -28.19 -10.50
N LYS A 53 12.10 -27.80 -10.96
CA LYS A 53 12.27 -26.84 -12.07
C LYS A 53 11.42 -25.57 -11.91
N VAL A 54 11.46 -24.96 -10.71
CA VAL A 54 10.75 -23.71 -10.46
C VAL A 54 11.34 -22.60 -11.36
N THR A 55 10.50 -21.98 -12.18
CA THR A 55 10.91 -20.91 -13.09
C THR A 55 11.54 -19.74 -12.35
N ILE A 56 12.67 -19.22 -12.86
CA ILE A 56 13.29 -17.99 -12.39
C ILE A 56 12.76 -16.84 -13.26
N PRO A 57 11.83 -16.01 -12.75
CA PRO A 57 11.25 -14.93 -13.54
C PRO A 57 12.30 -13.90 -13.92
N LYS A 58 12.21 -13.38 -15.13
CA LYS A 58 13.06 -12.27 -15.59
C LYS A 58 12.62 -10.94 -15.01
N TRP A 59 11.32 -10.77 -14.79
CA TRP A 59 10.71 -9.51 -14.36
C TRP A 59 9.85 -9.69 -13.13
N PHE A 60 9.79 -8.64 -12.31
CA PHE A 60 8.89 -8.50 -11.17
C PHE A 60 8.13 -7.18 -11.27
N TYR A 61 6.93 -7.18 -10.75
CA TYR A 61 6.11 -5.97 -10.68
C TYR A 61 5.61 -5.69 -9.27
N LYS A 62 5.28 -4.44 -9.05
CA LYS A 62 4.58 -3.98 -7.86
C LYS A 62 3.68 -2.82 -8.23
N VAL A 63 2.39 -2.94 -7.94
CA VAL A 63 1.37 -1.95 -8.23
C VAL A 63 0.77 -1.46 -6.92
N ALA A 64 0.42 -0.19 -6.81
CA ALA A 64 -0.40 0.34 -5.74
C ALA A 64 -1.43 1.33 -6.27
N ILE A 65 -2.61 1.28 -5.69
CA ILE A 65 -3.65 2.30 -5.85
C ILE A 65 -4.15 2.76 -4.48
N ASP A 66 -4.57 4.01 -4.40
CA ASP A 66 -5.28 4.57 -3.26
C ASP A 66 -6.80 4.48 -3.54
N PRO A 67 -7.55 3.64 -2.80
CA PRO A 67 -8.99 3.48 -3.04
C PRO A 67 -9.81 4.75 -2.80
N SER A 68 -9.23 5.75 -2.12
CA SER A 68 -9.87 7.05 -1.89
C SER A 68 -9.56 8.08 -2.97
N ASN A 69 -8.56 7.81 -3.81
CA ASN A 69 -8.11 8.69 -4.89
C ASN A 69 -7.37 7.87 -5.96
N TYR A 70 -8.08 7.37 -6.95
CA TYR A 70 -7.52 6.51 -8.01
C TYR A 70 -6.43 7.19 -8.85
N ASP A 71 -6.39 8.54 -8.94
CA ASP A 71 -5.27 9.25 -9.56
C ASP A 71 -3.93 8.97 -8.86
N ARG A 72 -3.97 8.58 -7.56
CA ARG A 72 -2.81 8.10 -6.84
C ARG A 72 -2.61 6.60 -7.09
N ASN A 73 -2.22 6.27 -8.31
CA ASN A 73 -1.83 4.95 -8.74
C ASN A 73 -0.34 4.94 -9.12
N ILE A 74 0.29 3.77 -9.07
CA ILE A 74 1.68 3.57 -9.50
C ILE A 74 1.93 2.11 -9.81
N ALA A 75 2.58 1.84 -10.93
CA ALA A 75 3.10 0.53 -11.26
C ALA A 75 4.62 0.61 -11.45
N ILE A 76 5.32 -0.38 -10.94
CA ILE A 76 6.77 -0.58 -11.12
C ILE A 76 6.98 -1.92 -11.81
N LEU A 77 7.75 -1.89 -12.89
CA LEU A 77 8.24 -3.08 -13.60
C LEU A 77 9.76 -3.07 -13.58
N ILE A 78 10.36 -4.15 -13.09
CA ILE A 78 11.82 -4.22 -12.89
C ILE A 78 12.37 -5.60 -13.18
N GLU A 79 13.53 -5.65 -13.82
CA GLU A 79 14.25 -6.90 -14.11
C GLU A 79 14.83 -7.50 -12.82
N ASN A 80 14.80 -8.83 -12.71
CA ASN A 80 15.32 -9.62 -11.58
C ASN A 80 16.87 -9.56 -11.49
N LYS A 81 17.41 -8.36 -11.45
CA LYS A 81 18.85 -8.10 -11.30
C LYS A 81 19.09 -6.86 -10.43
N GLY A 82 20.29 -6.79 -9.84
CA GLY A 82 20.68 -5.61 -9.06
C GLY A 82 20.72 -4.35 -9.90
N SER A 83 20.32 -3.23 -9.31
CA SER A 83 20.35 -1.91 -9.95
C SER A 83 20.67 -0.81 -8.94
N SER A 84 21.39 0.23 -9.38
CA SER A 84 21.61 1.48 -8.65
C SER A 84 20.74 2.63 -9.17
N ALA A 85 19.90 2.38 -10.16
CA ALA A 85 19.03 3.39 -10.75
C ALA A 85 17.99 3.94 -9.74
N SER A 86 17.46 5.12 -10.04
CA SER A 86 16.37 5.70 -9.27
C SER A 86 15.11 4.83 -9.34
N LEU A 87 14.36 4.72 -8.25
CA LEU A 87 13.10 3.97 -8.25
C LEU A 87 12.11 4.52 -9.28
N LYS A 88 12.15 5.81 -9.54
CA LYS A 88 11.27 6.48 -10.53
C LYS A 88 11.49 5.99 -11.96
N SER A 89 12.69 5.49 -12.29
CA SER A 89 12.99 5.01 -13.64
C SER A 89 12.37 3.66 -13.99
N PHE A 90 11.76 3.00 -13.02
CA PHE A 90 11.05 1.74 -13.19
C PHE A 90 9.53 1.89 -13.22
N VAL A 91 9.04 3.13 -13.12
CA VAL A 91 7.60 3.40 -13.16
C VAL A 91 7.10 3.26 -14.58
N VAL A 92 6.00 2.54 -14.72
CA VAL A 92 5.25 2.33 -15.97
C VAL A 92 3.77 2.62 -15.72
N THR A 93 2.96 2.69 -16.77
CA THR A 93 1.50 2.70 -16.64
C THR A 93 0.99 1.31 -16.25
N ILE A 94 -0.21 1.23 -15.68
CA ILE A 94 -0.84 -0.06 -15.39
C ILE A 94 -1.15 -0.77 -16.69
N ASP A 95 -1.72 -0.10 -17.69
CA ASP A 95 -1.95 -0.63 -19.05
C ASP A 95 -0.71 -1.29 -19.66
N TYR A 96 0.43 -0.59 -19.59
CA TYR A 96 1.68 -1.16 -20.10
C TYR A 96 2.07 -2.44 -19.36
N LEU A 97 1.90 -2.44 -18.04
CA LEU A 97 2.21 -3.62 -17.23
C LEU A 97 1.27 -4.79 -17.55
N GLU A 98 0.00 -4.52 -17.82
CA GLU A 98 -1.00 -5.51 -18.22
C GLU A 98 -0.66 -6.15 -19.57
N GLU A 99 -0.40 -5.33 -20.57
CA GLU A 99 0.06 -5.80 -21.88
C GLU A 99 1.32 -6.67 -21.74
N PHE A 100 2.27 -6.20 -20.93
CA PHE A 100 3.54 -6.89 -20.72
C PHE A 100 3.40 -8.19 -19.93
N SER A 101 2.59 -8.21 -18.88
CA SER A 101 2.43 -9.37 -17.98
C SER A 101 1.36 -10.36 -18.48
N GLY A 102 0.38 -9.90 -19.23
CA GLY A 102 -0.82 -10.63 -19.60
C GLY A 102 -1.78 -10.83 -18.44
N LEU A 103 -1.68 -9.99 -17.41
CA LEU A 103 -2.59 -9.92 -16.26
C LEU A 103 -3.52 -8.74 -16.47
N ASP A 104 -4.68 -8.81 -15.86
CA ASP A 104 -5.69 -7.76 -15.80
C ASP A 104 -5.79 -7.37 -14.31
N PHE A 105 -5.32 -6.16 -13.99
CA PHE A 105 -5.34 -5.64 -12.63
C PHE A 105 -6.63 -4.89 -12.38
N PHE A 106 -7.20 -5.06 -11.18
CA PHE A 106 -8.38 -4.31 -10.76
C PHE A 106 -9.67 -4.59 -11.55
N TYR A 107 -9.74 -5.66 -12.33
CA TYR A 107 -10.87 -6.10 -13.16
C TYR A 107 -12.25 -6.12 -12.46
N ASN A 108 -12.27 -5.96 -11.15
CA ASN A 108 -13.51 -5.85 -10.35
C ASN A 108 -14.03 -4.41 -10.25
N LEU A 109 -13.28 -3.43 -10.72
CA LEU A 109 -13.75 -2.04 -10.79
C LEU A 109 -14.65 -1.86 -12.03
N PRO A 110 -15.54 -0.85 -12.04
CA PRO A 110 -16.23 -0.48 -13.26
C PRO A 110 -15.24 -0.03 -14.34
N ASP A 111 -15.43 -0.47 -15.58
CA ASP A 111 -14.54 -0.21 -16.72
C ASP A 111 -14.18 1.28 -16.87
N GLU A 112 -15.18 2.18 -16.74
CA GLU A 112 -14.97 3.63 -16.82
C GLU A 112 -14.01 4.16 -15.74
N VAL A 113 -13.99 3.53 -14.57
CA VAL A 113 -13.09 3.90 -13.47
C VAL A 113 -11.69 3.37 -13.74
N GLU A 114 -11.58 2.12 -14.16
CA GLU A 114 -10.35 1.42 -14.48
C GLU A 114 -9.60 2.12 -15.61
N GLU A 115 -10.22 2.31 -16.77
CA GLU A 115 -9.65 3.03 -17.93
C GLU A 115 -9.16 4.45 -17.57
N SER A 116 -9.82 5.12 -16.61
CA SER A 116 -9.49 6.51 -16.26
C SER A 116 -8.10 6.68 -15.63
N PHE A 117 -7.58 5.68 -14.92
CA PHE A 117 -6.32 5.80 -14.19
C PHE A 117 -5.19 4.91 -14.73
N GLU A 118 -5.50 3.83 -15.46
CA GLU A 118 -4.51 2.84 -15.87
C GLU A 118 -3.60 3.33 -16.99
N SER A 119 -4.13 4.19 -17.88
CA SER A 119 -3.40 4.78 -19.01
C SER A 119 -2.37 5.84 -18.60
N SER A 120 -2.36 6.27 -17.33
CA SER A 120 -1.54 7.39 -16.88
C SER A 120 -0.73 7.07 -15.62
N THR A 121 0.37 7.82 -15.42
CA THR A 121 1.16 7.77 -14.18
C THR A 121 1.20 9.15 -13.53
N HIS A 122 0.79 9.22 -12.28
CA HIS A 122 0.83 10.47 -11.51
C HIS A 122 1.96 10.43 -10.47
N ILE A 123 3.21 10.29 -10.94
CA ILE A 123 4.42 10.17 -10.10
C ILE A 123 4.51 11.27 -9.04
N ASN A 124 4.01 12.47 -9.37
CA ASN A 124 4.06 13.65 -8.49
C ASN A 124 3.07 13.56 -7.30
N LEU A 125 2.08 12.69 -7.35
CA LEU A 125 1.17 12.44 -6.23
C LEU A 125 1.80 11.56 -5.13
N TRP A 126 2.98 10.99 -5.41
CA TRP A 126 3.73 10.15 -4.49
C TRP A 126 4.92 10.90 -3.89
N ASP A 127 5.02 10.95 -2.57
CA ASP A 127 6.20 11.49 -1.90
C ASP A 127 7.34 10.47 -1.86
N TRP A 128 8.32 10.69 -2.71
CA TRP A 128 9.49 9.82 -2.84
C TRP A 128 10.54 9.99 -1.73
N ASN A 129 10.40 11.03 -0.91
CA ASN A 129 11.32 11.33 0.19
C ASN A 129 10.76 10.91 1.54
N VAL A 130 9.53 10.37 1.57
CA VAL A 130 8.95 9.89 2.83
C VAL A 130 9.78 8.75 3.39
N THR A 131 10.08 8.83 4.69
CA THR A 131 10.67 7.75 5.46
C THR A 131 9.85 7.60 6.73
N TYR A 132 9.25 6.44 6.90
CA TYR A 132 8.57 6.10 8.14
C TYR A 132 9.56 5.46 9.11
N ALA A 133 9.75 6.09 10.26
CA ALA A 133 10.41 5.48 11.40
C ALA A 133 9.32 5.16 12.44
N PRO A 134 9.01 3.89 12.70
CA PRO A 134 8.10 3.54 13.78
C PRO A 134 8.66 4.14 15.07
N LYS A 135 7.86 4.91 15.79
CA LYS A 135 8.23 5.38 17.11
C LYS A 135 8.17 4.18 18.07
N THR A 136 9.27 3.48 18.20
CA THR A 136 9.43 2.46 19.23
C THR A 136 9.69 3.19 20.56
N SER A 137 8.64 3.61 21.22
CA SER A 137 8.73 3.94 22.65
C SER A 137 8.45 2.66 23.45
N VAL A 138 9.49 1.86 23.67
CA VAL A 138 9.45 0.82 24.69
C VAL A 138 9.66 1.54 26.02
N THR A 139 8.58 1.90 26.67
CA THR A 139 8.64 2.38 28.05
C THR A 139 8.74 1.15 28.96
N ILE A 140 9.94 0.85 29.43
CA ILE A 140 10.14 -0.17 30.47
C ILE A 140 9.64 0.43 31.78
N MET A 141 8.45 0.05 32.20
CA MET A 141 7.97 0.34 33.55
C MET A 141 8.81 -0.46 34.54
N LYS A 142 9.19 0.16 35.69
CA LYS A 142 10.06 -0.42 36.73
C LYS A 142 9.55 -1.70 37.37
N ASN A 143 8.40 -2.24 36.97
CA ASN A 143 7.76 -3.43 37.56
C ASN A 143 7.65 -4.63 36.63
N GLY A 144 8.44 -4.68 35.54
CA GLY A 144 8.58 -5.91 34.71
C GLY A 144 7.35 -6.32 33.87
N THR A 145 6.32 -5.49 33.79
CA THR A 145 5.19 -5.71 32.89
C THR A 145 5.49 -5.06 31.55
N ILE A 146 5.54 -5.87 30.50
CA ILE A 146 5.70 -5.39 29.12
C ILE A 146 4.31 -4.94 28.66
N ASP A 147 4.10 -3.63 28.61
CA ASP A 147 2.93 -3.06 27.96
C ASP A 147 3.19 -3.01 26.43
N HIS A 148 2.56 -3.92 25.70
CA HIS A 148 2.50 -3.87 24.25
C HIS A 148 1.44 -2.83 23.83
N THR A 149 1.71 -1.55 24.11
CA THR A 149 0.98 -0.51 23.38
C THR A 149 1.44 -0.54 21.94
N VAL A 150 0.70 -1.27 21.13
CA VAL A 150 0.74 -1.14 19.67
C VAL A 150 0.22 0.26 19.39
N ASP A 151 1.13 1.23 19.28
CA ASP A 151 0.76 2.55 18.79
C ASP A 151 0.12 2.34 17.40
N HIS A 152 -1.17 2.61 17.36
CA HIS A 152 -1.98 2.56 16.17
C HIS A 152 -1.27 3.30 15.02
N LEU A 153 -1.26 2.68 13.84
CA LEU A 153 -0.97 3.36 12.57
C LEU A 153 -1.60 4.76 12.59
N PRO A 154 -0.88 5.79 12.16
CA PRO A 154 -1.52 7.07 11.94
C PRO A 154 -2.59 6.87 10.87
N SER A 155 -3.83 6.77 11.32
CA SER A 155 -4.97 6.88 10.43
C SER A 155 -4.89 8.24 9.75
N ASN A 156 -4.90 8.27 8.43
CA ASN A 156 -5.13 9.49 7.68
C ASN A 156 -6.43 10.12 8.18
N GLY A 157 -6.28 11.25 8.88
CA GLY A 157 -7.37 11.98 9.49
C GLY A 157 -8.01 11.20 10.65
N ASN A 158 -7.61 11.51 11.89
CA ASN A 158 -8.27 10.99 13.08
C ASN A 158 -9.78 11.19 12.95
N ILE A 159 -10.53 10.13 12.63
CA ILE A 159 -11.97 10.16 12.70
C ILE A 159 -12.41 9.74 14.08
N PHE A 160 -13.52 10.31 14.50
CA PHE A 160 -14.03 10.13 15.86
C PHE A 160 -15.50 9.75 15.80
N ARG A 161 -15.95 8.97 16.76
CA ARG A 161 -17.36 8.71 16.99
C ARG A 161 -17.81 9.21 18.35
N THR A 162 -19.11 9.36 18.51
CA THR A 162 -19.74 9.54 19.81
C THR A 162 -20.09 8.17 20.41
N THR A 163 -20.38 8.13 21.73
CA THR A 163 -20.74 6.88 22.42
C THR A 163 -21.95 6.18 21.80
N THR A 164 -22.96 6.95 21.38
CA THR A 164 -24.25 6.42 20.91
C THR A 164 -24.59 6.78 19.45
N GLY A 165 -23.76 7.61 18.82
CA GLY A 165 -23.99 8.06 17.45
C GLY A 165 -23.73 7.00 16.39
N LYS A 166 -24.45 7.07 15.28
CA LYS A 166 -24.30 6.19 14.11
C LYS A 166 -23.42 6.83 13.00
N LYS A 167 -22.61 7.82 13.35
CA LYS A 167 -21.77 8.56 12.39
C LYS A 167 -20.37 8.76 12.93
N TYR A 168 -19.40 8.81 12.00
CA TYR A 168 -18.03 9.22 12.30
C TYR A 168 -17.78 10.67 11.87
N HIS A 169 -16.83 11.33 12.50
CA HIS A 169 -16.64 12.79 12.46
C HIS A 169 -15.16 13.15 12.36
N LYS A 170 -14.85 14.34 11.82
CA LYS A 170 -13.55 15.00 11.98
C LYS A 170 -13.40 15.48 13.43
N GLU A 171 -12.14 15.62 13.87
CA GLU A 171 -11.80 16.01 15.23
C GLU A 171 -12.47 17.30 15.72
N SER A 172 -12.59 18.28 14.85
CA SER A 172 -13.20 19.60 15.14
C SER A 172 -14.73 19.63 15.08
N CYS A 173 -15.37 18.47 14.92
CA CYS A 173 -16.82 18.44 14.76
C CYS A 173 -17.57 18.78 16.06
N ARG A 174 -18.51 19.71 15.98
CA ARG A 174 -19.32 20.15 17.13
C ARG A 174 -20.10 19.02 17.82
N TYR A 175 -20.42 17.95 17.10
CA TYR A 175 -21.12 16.81 17.67
C TYR A 175 -20.27 15.92 18.58
N LEU A 176 -18.96 16.16 18.63
CA LEU A 176 -18.04 15.46 19.52
C LEU A 176 -17.89 16.12 20.89
N SER A 177 -18.63 17.20 21.17
CA SER A 177 -18.51 17.98 22.43
C SER A 177 -18.78 17.19 23.70
N LYS A 178 -19.65 16.17 23.65
CA LYS A 178 -19.99 15.31 24.81
C LYS A 178 -19.21 14.01 24.88
N SER A 179 -18.70 13.53 23.77
CA SER A 179 -17.88 12.32 23.71
C SER A 179 -17.07 12.29 22.41
N LYS A 180 -15.78 11.99 22.53
CA LYS A 180 -14.83 11.99 21.40
C LYS A 180 -14.00 10.72 21.50
N ILE A 181 -14.44 9.68 20.80
CA ILE A 181 -13.80 8.37 20.81
C ILE A 181 -13.08 8.21 19.48
N PRO A 182 -11.74 8.09 19.46
CA PRO A 182 -11.02 7.84 18.23
C PRO A 182 -11.44 6.48 17.65
N ILE A 183 -11.55 6.40 16.34
CA ILE A 183 -11.93 5.18 15.63
C ILE A 183 -11.24 5.17 14.26
N THR A 184 -10.86 4.00 13.80
CA THR A 184 -10.35 3.81 12.44
C THR A 184 -11.51 3.77 11.43
N PHE A 185 -11.21 4.03 10.16
CA PHE A 185 -12.21 3.94 9.10
C PHE A 185 -12.74 2.51 8.93
N ILE A 186 -11.88 1.52 9.15
CA ILE A 186 -12.24 0.10 9.11
C ILE A 186 -13.25 -0.22 10.21
N GLU A 187 -12.95 0.15 11.45
CA GLU A 187 -13.86 -0.05 12.58
C GLU A 187 -15.18 0.72 12.42
N ALA A 188 -15.15 1.89 11.77
CA ALA A 188 -16.34 2.65 11.46
C ALA A 188 -17.25 1.90 10.47
N LYS A 189 -16.67 1.29 9.43
CA LYS A 189 -17.40 0.44 8.48
C LYS A 189 -17.94 -0.83 9.14
N GLU A 190 -17.12 -1.54 9.91
CA GLU A 190 -17.55 -2.75 10.64
C GLU A 190 -18.72 -2.48 11.58
N LYS A 191 -18.74 -1.30 12.21
CA LYS A 191 -19.83 -0.84 13.08
C LYS A 191 -21.00 -0.21 12.32
N GLY A 192 -20.99 -0.19 10.98
CA GLY A 192 -22.02 0.40 10.15
C GLY A 192 -22.18 1.91 10.35
N LEU A 193 -21.11 2.61 10.74
CA LEU A 193 -21.15 4.06 10.93
C LEU A 193 -21.04 4.77 9.59
N GLY A 194 -21.94 5.71 9.31
CA GLY A 194 -21.86 6.58 8.13
C GLY A 194 -21.08 7.88 8.39
N PRO A 195 -20.68 8.61 7.34
CA PRO A 195 -20.05 9.91 7.50
C PRO A 195 -21.00 10.96 8.07
N CYS A 196 -20.46 11.88 8.85
CA CYS A 196 -21.24 13.02 9.34
C CYS A 196 -21.51 14.03 8.23
N GLY A 197 -22.78 14.33 7.95
CA GLY A 197 -23.17 15.28 6.91
C GLY A 197 -22.78 16.75 7.18
N VAL A 198 -22.37 17.07 8.43
CA VAL A 198 -21.99 18.44 8.82
C VAL A 198 -20.49 18.65 8.66
N CYS A 199 -19.65 17.79 9.20
CA CYS A 199 -18.18 17.96 9.10
C CYS A 199 -17.57 17.28 7.88
N LYS A 200 -18.31 16.41 7.19
CA LYS A 200 -17.87 15.67 5.98
C LYS A 200 -16.42 15.13 6.18
N PRO A 201 -16.24 14.14 7.08
CA PRO A 201 -14.94 13.55 7.38
C PRO A 201 -14.42 12.76 6.20
#